data_1fcdb044a18803c9ae44eae6c333ea53
#
_entry.id   1fcdb044a18803c9ae44eae6c333ea53
#
_cell.length_a   1.000
_cell.length_b   1.000
_cell.length_c   1.000
_cell.angle_alpha   90.00
_cell.angle_beta   90.00
_cell.angle_gamma   90.00
#
_symmetry.space_group_name_H-M   'P 1'
#
loop_
_entity.id
_entity.type
_entity.pdbx_description
1 polymer ?
#
loop_
_entity_poly.entity_id
_entity_poly.type
_entity_poly.pdbx_seq_one_letter_code
_entity_poly.pdbx_strand_id
1 'polypeptide(L)'
;MKKKALIVGVYGQDGSYLAELLIKKKYFVYGIVNKVKKKISSTNRNLKIINISINNYAQISNLIRKIKPHEIYHLGSKSFINYDFDTEFFNLNPSINGTNFLLTAIKEFSPNSKFYFAASSEIFGNPKKSPQNENTQFNPRSAYGISKLAGYHLTKNYREAHGLFACSGILYNHESPRRGDFFVTKKIAKTAARIKKGLDKKIYLGNINAKRDWGYSKDYVKYMWKSLQLKKPEDFVLGTGKLHSVKDFLKIAFERVGLNYQKYLVIDKKYYRKENKINLVADNSVAKKKLKFKVSKSFKEIVHEMVDFELEKLNNN
;
A
#
# COMPACT_ATOMS: atom_id res chain seq x y z
N MET A 1 26.35 15.69 -2.17
CA MET A 1 25.54 15.27 -1.02
C MET A 1 24.57 14.15 -1.45
N LYS A 2 24.29 13.15 -0.57
CA LYS A 2 23.27 12.13 -0.86
C LYS A 2 21.88 12.75 -0.90
N LYS A 3 21.02 12.32 -1.86
CA LYS A 3 19.60 12.68 -1.84
C LYS A 3 18.97 12.19 -0.55
N LYS A 4 18.09 12.99 0.04
CA LYS A 4 17.34 12.66 1.27
C LYS A 4 15.90 12.32 0.90
N ALA A 5 15.37 11.22 1.43
CA ALA A 5 13.96 10.86 1.31
C ALA A 5 13.31 10.72 2.69
N LEU A 6 12.05 11.14 2.80
CA LEU A 6 11.22 10.97 3.98
C LEU A 6 10.08 9.99 3.65
N ILE A 7 9.94 8.92 4.44
CA ILE A 7 8.88 7.93 4.28
C ILE A 7 8.00 7.92 5.52
N VAL A 8 6.73 8.27 5.35
CA VAL A 8 5.71 8.10 6.38
C VAL A 8 5.13 6.69 6.26
N GLY A 9 5.17 5.92 7.35
CA GLY A 9 4.74 4.51 7.33
C GLY A 9 5.83 3.54 6.90
N VAL A 10 7.09 3.83 7.22
CA VAL A 10 8.28 3.06 6.82
C VAL A 10 8.26 1.58 7.25
N TYR A 11 7.53 1.22 8.31
CA TYR A 11 7.41 -0.18 8.76
C TYR A 11 6.27 -0.95 8.08
N GLY A 12 5.46 -0.28 7.25
CA GLY A 12 4.46 -0.94 6.42
C GLY A 12 5.09 -1.78 5.31
N GLN A 13 4.29 -2.61 4.64
CA GLN A 13 4.74 -3.41 3.50
C GLN A 13 5.51 -2.54 2.50
N ASP A 14 4.85 -1.53 1.95
CA ASP A 14 5.41 -0.69 0.89
C ASP A 14 6.53 0.22 1.42
N GLY A 15 6.36 0.78 2.62
CA GLY A 15 7.37 1.64 3.24
C GLY A 15 8.70 0.94 3.43
N SER A 16 8.68 -0.33 3.85
CA SER A 16 9.89 -1.12 4.06
C SER A 16 10.61 -1.46 2.74
N TYR A 17 9.87 -1.86 1.70
CA TYR A 17 10.45 -2.10 0.37
C TYR A 17 10.93 -0.81 -0.30
N LEU A 18 10.21 0.30 -0.11
CA LEU A 18 10.63 1.59 -0.63
C LEU A 18 11.92 2.07 0.05
N ALA A 19 12.04 1.89 1.36
CA ALA A 19 13.28 2.22 2.08
C ALA A 19 14.47 1.42 1.52
N GLU A 20 14.33 0.11 1.33
CA GLU A 20 15.37 -0.74 0.72
C GLU A 20 15.72 -0.27 -0.70
N LEU A 21 14.72 0.03 -1.53
CA LEU A 21 14.91 0.53 -2.89
C LEU A 21 15.69 1.85 -2.90
N LEU A 22 15.31 2.81 -2.05
CA LEU A 22 15.94 4.12 -1.97
C LEU A 22 17.38 4.04 -1.44
N ILE A 23 17.63 3.19 -0.44
CA ILE A 23 18.98 2.93 0.07
C ILE A 23 19.88 2.33 -1.04
N LYS A 24 19.36 1.35 -1.79
CA LYS A 24 20.06 0.79 -2.96
C LYS A 24 20.37 1.86 -4.01
N LYS A 25 19.51 2.87 -4.13
CA LYS A 25 19.71 4.05 -4.99
C LYS A 25 20.56 5.15 -4.36
N LYS A 26 21.27 4.85 -3.26
CA LYS A 26 22.18 5.75 -2.54
C LYS A 26 21.51 6.97 -1.87
N TYR A 27 20.20 6.90 -1.55
CA TYR A 27 19.55 7.90 -0.72
C TYR A 27 19.91 7.71 0.76
N PHE A 28 19.80 8.82 1.52
CA PHE A 28 19.65 8.76 2.97
C PHE A 28 18.16 8.81 3.29
N VAL A 29 17.64 7.81 3.97
CA VAL A 29 16.21 7.64 4.23
C VAL A 29 15.86 8.00 5.67
N TYR A 30 14.89 8.86 5.85
CA TYR A 30 14.23 9.15 7.12
C TYR A 30 12.88 8.43 7.14
N GLY A 31 12.62 7.63 8.16
CA GLY A 31 11.36 6.90 8.29
C GLY A 31 10.56 7.40 9.48
N ILE A 32 9.33 7.90 9.26
CA ILE A 32 8.42 8.29 10.34
C ILE A 32 7.60 7.09 10.77
N VAL A 33 7.50 6.91 12.10
CA VAL A 33 6.66 5.92 12.77
C VAL A 33 5.92 6.55 13.95
N ASN A 34 4.68 6.14 14.22
CA ASN A 34 3.87 6.66 15.33
C ASN A 34 4.16 5.98 16.68
N LYS A 35 4.70 4.78 16.67
CA LYS A 35 5.22 4.03 17.83
C LYS A 35 6.36 3.15 17.36
N VAL A 36 7.49 3.21 18.04
CA VAL A 36 8.58 2.27 17.80
C VAL A 36 8.14 0.90 18.34
N LYS A 37 7.66 0.04 17.46
CA LYS A 37 7.49 -1.37 17.80
C LYS A 37 8.88 -1.99 17.85
N LYS A 38 9.30 -2.50 19.04
CA LYS A 38 10.58 -3.19 19.33
C LYS A 38 11.68 -2.93 18.30
N LYS A 39 12.86 -2.53 18.77
CA LYS A 39 14.06 -2.25 17.95
C LYS A 39 14.11 -3.08 16.66
N ILE A 40 13.56 -2.55 15.57
CA ILE A 40 14.14 -2.84 14.28
C ILE A 40 15.40 -1.98 14.31
N SER A 41 16.47 -2.53 14.87
CA SER A 41 17.79 -1.95 14.72
C SER A 41 18.06 -2.01 13.23
N SER A 42 17.77 -0.93 12.53
CA SER A 42 18.26 -0.78 11.18
C SER A 42 19.78 -0.69 11.32
N THR A 43 20.44 -1.81 11.09
CA THR A 43 21.90 -1.86 10.96
C THR A 43 22.37 -1.04 9.77
N ASN A 44 21.46 -0.52 8.97
CA ASN A 44 21.79 0.26 7.80
C ASN A 44 22.02 1.73 8.15
N ARG A 45 23.27 2.19 8.04
CA ARG A 45 23.72 3.56 8.32
C ARG A 45 23.00 4.63 7.47
N ASN A 46 22.29 4.25 6.41
CA ASN A 46 21.54 5.16 5.54
C ASN A 46 20.03 5.22 5.87
N LEU A 47 19.57 4.61 6.98
CA LEU A 47 18.19 4.69 7.46
C LEU A 47 18.15 5.24 8.89
N LYS A 48 17.41 6.35 9.08
CA LYS A 48 17.12 6.91 10.40
C LYS A 48 15.63 6.87 10.69
N ILE A 49 15.24 6.16 11.75
CA ILE A 49 13.86 6.09 12.20
C ILE A 49 13.56 7.24 13.16
N ILE A 50 12.43 7.91 12.96
CA ILE A 50 11.97 9.04 13.74
C ILE A 50 10.59 8.73 14.31
N ASN A 51 10.47 8.78 15.63
CA ASN A 51 9.21 8.52 16.33
C ASN A 51 8.46 9.84 16.52
N ILE A 52 7.57 10.16 15.58
CA ILE A 52 6.69 11.33 15.66
C ILE A 52 5.31 10.98 15.09
N SER A 53 4.29 11.68 15.57
CA SER A 53 2.94 11.54 15.05
C SER A 53 2.76 12.33 13.76
N ILE A 54 2.21 11.69 12.72
CA ILE A 54 1.81 12.39 11.49
C ILE A 54 0.68 13.42 11.75
N ASN A 55 -0.04 13.28 12.86
CA ASN A 55 -1.13 14.17 13.26
C ASN A 55 -0.63 15.35 14.12
N ASN A 56 0.68 15.52 14.27
CA ASN A 56 1.28 16.67 15.00
C ASN A 56 2.02 17.59 14.02
N TYR A 57 1.37 18.70 13.65
CA TYR A 57 1.93 19.65 12.69
C TYR A 57 3.29 20.22 13.13
N ALA A 58 3.44 20.58 14.41
CA ALA A 58 4.69 21.15 14.91
C ALA A 58 5.88 20.17 14.77
N GLN A 59 5.66 18.88 15.03
CA GLN A 59 6.70 17.88 14.85
C GLN A 59 7.05 17.67 13.36
N ILE A 60 6.04 17.64 12.48
CA ILE A 60 6.23 17.48 11.03
C ILE A 60 6.95 18.68 10.44
N SER A 61 6.51 19.89 10.74
CA SER A 61 7.09 21.14 10.23
C SER A 61 8.55 21.30 10.67
N ASN A 62 8.84 21.07 11.95
CA ASN A 62 10.21 21.11 12.47
C ASN A 62 11.11 20.07 11.80
N LEU A 63 10.60 18.85 11.57
CA LEU A 63 11.35 17.83 10.88
C LEU A 63 11.66 18.24 9.43
N ILE A 64 10.66 18.65 8.65
CA ILE A 64 10.84 19.05 7.24
C ILE A 64 11.77 20.26 7.13
N ARG A 65 11.64 21.26 7.98
CA ARG A 65 12.53 22.43 8.07
C ARG A 65 13.99 22.00 8.29
N LYS A 66 14.22 21.05 9.22
CA LYS A 66 15.56 20.57 9.59
C LYS A 66 16.22 19.73 8.49
N ILE A 67 15.49 18.79 7.89
CA ILE A 67 16.10 17.81 6.96
C ILE A 67 16.07 18.27 5.51
N LYS A 68 15.09 19.09 5.12
CA LYS A 68 14.82 19.55 3.74
C LYS A 68 14.94 18.36 2.76
N PRO A 69 14.00 17.39 2.82
CA PRO A 69 14.09 16.17 2.00
C PRO A 69 13.88 16.50 0.52
N HIS A 70 14.54 15.77 -0.37
CA HIS A 70 14.30 15.91 -1.81
C HIS A 70 12.99 15.24 -2.24
N GLU A 71 12.62 14.17 -1.54
CA GLU A 71 11.44 13.37 -1.85
C GLU A 71 10.72 12.95 -0.56
N ILE A 72 9.39 13.06 -0.56
CA ILE A 72 8.54 12.68 0.56
C ILE A 72 7.49 11.71 0.06
N TYR A 73 7.37 10.56 0.73
CA TYR A 73 6.41 9.51 0.42
C TYR A 73 5.45 9.30 1.58
N HIS A 74 4.19 9.66 1.38
CA HIS A 74 3.16 9.46 2.38
C HIS A 74 2.42 8.13 2.13
N LEU A 75 2.88 7.07 2.81
CA LEU A 75 2.33 5.72 2.77
C LEU A 75 1.62 5.34 4.08
N GLY A 76 1.61 6.27 5.05
CA GLY A 76 1.11 6.04 6.39
C GLY A 76 -0.40 6.14 6.48
N SER A 77 -1.09 4.99 6.41
CA SER A 77 -2.49 4.83 6.82
C SER A 77 -2.75 3.38 7.18
N LYS A 78 -3.78 3.11 7.99
CA LYS A 78 -4.28 1.76 8.18
C LYS A 78 -5.12 1.40 6.95
N SER A 79 -4.64 0.51 6.10
CA SER A 79 -5.31 0.09 4.86
C SER A 79 -6.34 -1.03 5.06
N PHE A 80 -6.70 -1.33 6.29
CA PHE A 80 -7.74 -2.29 6.63
C PHE A 80 -9.09 -1.59 6.74
N ILE A 81 -10.07 -2.06 5.96
CA ILE A 81 -11.45 -1.58 6.01
C ILE A 81 -12.16 -2.39 7.09
N ASN A 82 -12.51 -1.75 8.18
CA ASN A 82 -13.42 -2.24 9.19
C ASN A 82 -14.50 -1.16 9.39
N TYR A 83 -15.71 -1.57 9.73
CA TYR A 83 -16.85 -0.67 9.89
C TYR A 83 -17.15 -0.37 11.37
N ASP A 84 -16.17 -0.56 12.27
CA ASP A 84 -16.28 -0.06 13.64
C ASP A 84 -15.82 1.40 13.73
N PHE A 85 -16.47 2.16 14.63
CA PHE A 85 -16.26 3.59 14.82
C PHE A 85 -14.77 3.94 15.07
N ASP A 86 -14.11 3.20 15.94
CA ASP A 86 -12.72 3.48 16.31
C ASP A 86 -11.78 3.33 15.11
N THR A 87 -11.96 2.27 14.32
CA THR A 87 -11.15 2.04 13.11
C THR A 87 -11.42 3.09 12.05
N GLU A 88 -12.67 3.51 11.86
CA GLU A 88 -13.02 4.59 10.91
C GLU A 88 -12.39 5.90 11.33
N PHE A 89 -12.53 6.31 12.59
CA PHE A 89 -11.94 7.53 13.13
C PHE A 89 -10.40 7.55 12.98
N PHE A 90 -9.73 6.45 13.35
CA PHE A 90 -8.28 6.34 13.22
C PHE A 90 -7.77 6.27 11.77
N ASN A 91 -8.62 5.92 10.81
CA ASN A 91 -8.25 5.90 9.40
C ASN A 91 -8.34 7.29 8.74
N LEU A 92 -9.27 8.14 9.17
CA LEU A 92 -9.48 9.47 8.58
C LEU A 92 -8.28 10.40 8.82
N ASN A 93 -7.85 10.52 10.06
CA ASN A 93 -6.86 11.51 10.47
C ASN A 93 -5.51 11.41 9.73
N PRO A 94 -4.82 10.27 9.63
CA PRO A 94 -3.54 10.21 8.94
C PRO A 94 -3.61 10.56 7.45
N SER A 95 -4.71 10.19 6.79
CA SER A 95 -4.87 10.42 5.35
C SER A 95 -5.30 11.84 5.03
N ILE A 96 -6.06 12.50 5.89
CA ILE A 96 -6.56 13.87 5.68
C ILE A 96 -5.60 14.87 6.34
N ASN A 97 -5.56 14.91 7.67
CA ASN A 97 -4.76 15.87 8.41
C ASN A 97 -3.26 15.67 8.18
N GLY A 98 -2.79 14.42 8.20
CA GLY A 98 -1.39 14.11 7.93
C GLY A 98 -0.94 14.52 6.53
N THR A 99 -1.79 14.36 5.51
CA THR A 99 -1.51 14.85 4.15
C THR A 99 -1.43 16.37 4.12
N ASN A 100 -2.42 17.05 4.72
CA ASN A 100 -2.43 18.50 4.79
C ASN A 100 -1.20 19.05 5.52
N PHE A 101 -0.84 18.49 6.67
CA PHE A 101 0.33 18.91 7.45
C PHE A 101 1.65 18.75 6.69
N LEU A 102 1.80 17.63 5.97
CA LEU A 102 2.99 17.43 5.12
C LEU A 102 3.05 18.46 4.00
N LEU A 103 1.97 18.66 3.26
CA LEU A 103 1.92 19.58 2.13
C LEU A 103 2.12 21.05 2.58
N THR A 104 1.49 21.46 3.69
CA THR A 104 1.72 22.78 4.29
C THR A 104 3.19 22.97 4.68
N ALA A 105 3.77 22.00 5.39
CA ALA A 105 5.17 22.10 5.80
C ALA A 105 6.15 22.08 4.61
N ILE A 106 5.83 21.34 3.53
CA ILE A 106 6.60 21.36 2.28
C ILE A 106 6.55 22.78 1.68
N LYS A 107 5.36 23.33 1.51
CA LYS A 107 5.16 24.68 0.96
C LYS A 107 5.97 25.72 1.72
N GLU A 108 5.95 25.67 3.04
CA GLU A 108 6.59 26.68 3.89
C GLU A 108 8.11 26.50 3.99
N PHE A 109 8.60 25.27 4.15
CA PHE A 109 9.99 25.03 4.56
C PHE A 109 10.86 24.30 3.55
N SER A 110 10.26 23.64 2.53
CA SER A 110 10.99 22.88 1.53
C SER A 110 10.26 22.79 0.18
N PRO A 111 9.92 23.94 -0.46
CA PRO A 111 9.05 23.98 -1.64
C PRO A 111 9.58 23.20 -2.85
N ASN A 112 10.87 22.92 -2.88
CA ASN A 112 11.51 22.09 -3.92
C ASN A 112 11.39 20.57 -3.65
N SER A 113 10.85 20.15 -2.50
CA SER A 113 10.61 18.75 -2.22
C SER A 113 9.51 18.19 -3.13
N LYS A 114 9.75 17.00 -3.66
CA LYS A 114 8.74 16.26 -4.42
C LYS A 114 7.91 15.39 -3.48
N PHE A 115 6.60 15.43 -3.61
CA PHE A 115 5.66 14.72 -2.74
C PHE A 115 4.89 13.65 -3.49
N TYR A 116 4.83 12.45 -2.91
CA TYR A 116 4.04 11.33 -3.38
C TYR A 116 3.01 10.92 -2.32
N PHE A 117 1.74 10.85 -2.72
CA PHE A 117 0.64 10.33 -1.91
C PHE A 117 0.21 8.94 -2.39
N ALA A 118 0.20 7.97 -1.49
CA ALA A 118 -0.39 6.66 -1.76
C ALA A 118 -1.91 6.72 -1.62
N ALA A 119 -2.60 7.01 -2.72
CA ALA A 119 -4.05 6.84 -2.83
C ALA A 119 -4.40 5.35 -2.96
N SER A 120 -5.65 5.02 -3.22
CA SER A 120 -6.12 3.64 -3.28
C SER A 120 -7.22 3.50 -4.34
N SER A 121 -7.35 2.35 -4.97
CA SER A 121 -8.48 2.00 -5.83
C SER A 121 -9.84 2.09 -5.12
N GLU A 122 -9.85 2.08 -3.77
CA GLU A 122 -11.07 2.29 -2.97
C GLU A 122 -11.69 3.69 -3.12
N ILE A 123 -10.97 4.67 -3.71
CA ILE A 123 -11.56 5.95 -4.09
C ILE A 123 -12.58 5.81 -5.23
N PHE A 124 -12.44 4.80 -6.08
CA PHE A 124 -13.43 4.47 -7.11
C PHE A 124 -14.69 3.85 -6.49
N GLY A 125 -14.53 3.06 -5.42
CA GLY A 125 -15.61 2.47 -4.63
C GLY A 125 -16.61 1.67 -5.44
N ASN A 126 -17.74 2.28 -5.84
CA ASN A 126 -18.73 1.67 -6.73
C ASN A 126 -18.75 2.42 -8.08
N PRO A 127 -17.79 2.18 -8.97
CA PRO A 127 -17.67 2.91 -10.23
C PRO A 127 -18.80 2.54 -11.19
N LYS A 128 -19.10 3.44 -12.14
CA LYS A 128 -20.08 3.17 -13.20
C LYS A 128 -19.52 2.29 -14.33
N LYS A 129 -18.19 2.26 -14.49
CA LYS A 129 -17.48 1.55 -15.57
C LYS A 129 -16.27 0.78 -15.03
N SER A 130 -15.87 -0.23 -15.77
CA SER A 130 -14.67 -1.04 -15.56
C SER A 130 -14.01 -1.32 -16.93
N PRO A 131 -12.69 -1.28 -17.05
CA PRO A 131 -11.68 -0.94 -16.02
C PRO A 131 -11.67 0.56 -15.66
N GLN A 132 -11.03 0.90 -14.52
CA GLN A 132 -10.91 2.29 -14.04
C GLN A 132 -9.53 2.87 -14.38
N ASN A 133 -9.52 4.14 -14.81
CA ASN A 133 -8.33 4.95 -15.07
C ASN A 133 -8.40 6.30 -14.35
N GLU A 134 -7.44 7.17 -14.62
CA GLU A 134 -7.28 8.48 -13.97
C GLU A 134 -8.47 9.43 -14.20
N ASN A 135 -9.28 9.19 -15.23
CA ASN A 135 -10.48 9.98 -15.58
C ASN A 135 -11.78 9.35 -15.05
N THR A 136 -11.72 8.19 -14.39
CA THR A 136 -12.90 7.53 -13.86
C THR A 136 -13.44 8.30 -12.65
N GLN A 137 -14.74 8.57 -12.64
CA GLN A 137 -15.41 9.25 -11.54
C GLN A 137 -15.24 8.50 -10.23
N PHE A 138 -14.85 9.21 -9.18
CA PHE A 138 -14.72 8.65 -7.83
C PHE A 138 -16.08 8.50 -7.16
N ASN A 139 -16.27 7.39 -6.44
CA ASN A 139 -17.48 7.08 -5.68
C ASN A 139 -17.16 6.16 -4.48
N PRO A 140 -16.36 6.67 -3.50
CA PRO A 140 -15.91 5.85 -2.36
C PRO A 140 -17.08 5.38 -1.50
N ARG A 141 -16.93 4.18 -0.87
CA ARG A 141 -17.98 3.53 -0.07
C ARG A 141 -17.55 3.18 1.35
N SER A 142 -16.41 3.62 1.77
CA SER A 142 -15.88 3.37 3.11
C SER A 142 -15.17 4.63 3.62
N ALA A 143 -15.07 4.79 4.94
CA ALA A 143 -14.29 5.87 5.56
C ALA A 143 -12.84 5.86 5.04
N TYR A 144 -12.26 4.68 4.83
CA TYR A 144 -10.95 4.54 4.22
C TYR A 144 -10.90 5.12 2.79
N GLY A 145 -11.85 4.74 1.92
CA GLY A 145 -11.93 5.28 0.55
C GLY A 145 -12.13 6.79 0.54
N ILE A 146 -13.01 7.31 1.41
CA ILE A 146 -13.25 8.76 1.57
C ILE A 146 -11.96 9.47 2.02
N SER A 147 -11.25 8.94 3.02
CA SER A 147 -10.01 9.54 3.50
C SER A 147 -8.91 9.57 2.43
N LYS A 148 -8.82 8.50 1.61
CA LYS A 148 -7.88 8.44 0.49
C LYS A 148 -8.25 9.40 -0.64
N LEU A 149 -9.54 9.62 -0.88
CA LEU A 149 -10.03 10.61 -1.85
C LEU A 149 -9.72 12.04 -1.37
N ALA A 150 -9.94 12.33 -0.09
CA ALA A 150 -9.58 13.63 0.48
C ALA A 150 -8.08 13.92 0.35
N GLY A 151 -7.20 12.95 0.70
CA GLY A 151 -5.76 13.09 0.52
C GLY A 151 -5.33 13.25 -0.94
N TYR A 152 -6.01 12.56 -1.87
CA TYR A 152 -5.82 12.75 -3.31
C TYR A 152 -6.14 14.18 -3.74
N HIS A 153 -7.30 14.71 -3.34
CA HIS A 153 -7.69 16.07 -3.69
C HIS A 153 -6.81 17.13 -3.02
N LEU A 154 -6.37 16.94 -1.79
CA LEU A 154 -5.37 17.80 -1.15
C LEU A 154 -4.07 17.83 -1.96
N THR A 155 -3.56 16.66 -2.35
CA THR A 155 -2.35 16.55 -3.17
C THR A 155 -2.49 17.29 -4.50
N LYS A 156 -3.64 17.12 -5.18
CA LYS A 156 -3.97 17.81 -6.42
C LYS A 156 -4.07 19.33 -6.21
N ASN A 157 -4.76 19.76 -5.17
CA ASN A 157 -4.92 21.20 -4.85
C ASN A 157 -3.56 21.88 -4.62
N TYR A 158 -2.68 21.28 -3.82
CA TYR A 158 -1.35 21.88 -3.58
C TYR A 158 -0.48 21.93 -4.83
N ARG A 159 -0.63 20.96 -5.74
CA ARG A 159 0.00 21.01 -7.04
C ARG A 159 -0.52 22.17 -7.90
N GLU A 160 -1.84 22.33 -8.00
CA GLU A 160 -2.48 23.30 -8.90
C GLU A 160 -2.46 24.73 -8.35
N ALA A 161 -2.77 24.90 -7.06
CA ALA A 161 -2.86 26.23 -6.43
C ALA A 161 -1.52 26.77 -5.92
N HIS A 162 -0.55 25.88 -5.58
CA HIS A 162 0.70 26.30 -4.96
C HIS A 162 1.96 25.88 -5.74
N GLY A 163 1.79 25.28 -6.92
CA GLY A 163 2.92 24.91 -7.78
C GLY A 163 3.83 23.81 -7.24
N LEU A 164 3.43 23.07 -6.20
CA LEU A 164 4.25 22.01 -5.63
C LEU A 164 4.38 20.84 -6.59
N PHE A 165 5.54 20.20 -6.61
CA PHE A 165 5.67 18.90 -7.26
C PHE A 165 5.00 17.84 -6.38
N ALA A 166 3.69 17.67 -6.53
CA ALA A 166 2.89 16.73 -5.75
C ALA A 166 2.06 15.83 -6.67
N CYS A 167 2.14 14.51 -6.46
CA CYS A 167 1.41 13.53 -7.26
C CYS A 167 0.90 12.36 -6.40
N SER A 168 -0.10 11.66 -6.93
CA SER A 168 -0.72 10.50 -6.29
C SER A 168 -0.60 9.25 -7.15
N GLY A 169 -0.37 8.10 -6.52
CA GLY A 169 -0.60 6.81 -7.13
C GLY A 169 -1.91 6.21 -6.65
N ILE A 170 -2.83 5.92 -7.56
CA ILE A 170 -4.08 5.21 -7.26
C ILE A 170 -3.77 3.72 -7.32
N LEU A 171 -3.49 3.15 -6.14
CA LEU A 171 -2.94 1.81 -6.02
C LEU A 171 -4.04 0.76 -5.93
N TYR A 172 -3.98 -0.23 -6.80
CA TYR A 172 -4.74 -1.46 -6.65
C TYR A 172 -4.08 -2.40 -5.64
N ASN A 173 -4.74 -3.48 -5.27
CA ASN A 173 -4.22 -4.38 -4.26
C ASN A 173 -2.87 -4.94 -4.69
N HIS A 174 -1.91 -4.98 -3.78
CA HIS A 174 -0.58 -5.50 -4.06
C HIS A 174 -0.02 -6.23 -2.84
N GLU A 175 0.56 -7.36 -3.12
CA GLU A 175 0.85 -8.39 -2.15
C GLU A 175 2.35 -8.69 -2.07
N SER A 176 2.75 -9.22 -0.94
CA SER A 176 4.11 -9.72 -0.70
C SER A 176 4.17 -10.50 0.61
N PRO A 177 5.30 -11.15 0.93
CA PRO A 177 5.53 -11.74 2.25
C PRO A 177 5.36 -10.78 3.43
N ARG A 178 5.49 -9.46 3.21
CA ARG A 178 5.32 -8.40 4.24
C ARG A 178 3.89 -7.89 4.37
N ARG A 179 2.92 -8.49 3.70
CA ARG A 179 1.51 -8.13 3.84
C ARG A 179 1.04 -8.32 5.28
N GLY A 180 0.20 -7.41 5.78
CA GLY A 180 -0.35 -7.51 7.14
C GLY A 180 -1.24 -8.74 7.36
N ASP A 181 -1.24 -9.29 8.56
CA ASP A 181 -1.92 -10.57 8.90
C ASP A 181 -3.45 -10.54 8.74
N PHE A 182 -4.07 -9.34 8.75
CA PHE A 182 -5.53 -9.17 8.59
C PHE A 182 -6.00 -9.20 7.13
N PHE A 183 -5.10 -9.25 6.16
CA PHE A 183 -5.48 -9.37 4.76
C PHE A 183 -5.71 -10.83 4.38
N VAL A 184 -6.75 -11.06 3.58
CA VAL A 184 -7.16 -12.42 3.16
C VAL A 184 -6.03 -13.20 2.49
N THR A 185 -5.24 -12.56 1.66
CA THR A 185 -4.08 -13.15 0.97
C THR A 185 -3.02 -13.66 1.95
N LYS A 186 -2.66 -12.83 2.94
CA LYS A 186 -1.72 -13.21 3.99
C LYS A 186 -2.28 -14.31 4.89
N LYS A 187 -3.56 -14.21 5.27
CA LYS A 187 -4.26 -15.25 6.03
C LYS A 187 -4.20 -16.59 5.31
N ILE A 188 -4.49 -16.61 4.00
CA ILE A 188 -4.48 -17.85 3.21
C ILE A 188 -3.06 -18.44 3.17
N ALA A 189 -2.05 -17.65 2.80
CA ALA A 189 -0.67 -18.12 2.72
C ALA A 189 -0.16 -18.69 4.05
N LYS A 190 -0.39 -17.97 5.15
CA LYS A 190 -0.01 -18.38 6.51
C LYS A 190 -0.74 -19.65 6.95
N THR A 191 -2.06 -19.73 6.72
CA THR A 191 -2.84 -20.90 7.14
C THR A 191 -2.50 -22.12 6.30
N ALA A 192 -2.27 -21.99 4.98
CA ALA A 192 -1.82 -23.11 4.14
C ALA A 192 -0.49 -23.70 4.65
N ALA A 193 0.49 -22.87 4.99
CA ALA A 193 1.75 -23.29 5.58
C ALA A 193 1.56 -23.98 6.96
N ARG A 194 0.69 -23.43 7.82
CA ARG A 194 0.40 -24.00 9.15
C ARG A 194 -0.34 -25.33 9.07
N ILE A 195 -1.29 -25.49 8.14
CA ILE A 195 -1.98 -26.76 7.89
C ILE A 195 -0.98 -27.81 7.39
N LYS A 196 -0.07 -27.44 6.48
CA LYS A 196 1.00 -28.35 6.01
C LYS A 196 1.87 -28.88 7.16
N LYS A 197 2.08 -28.05 8.19
CA LYS A 197 2.85 -28.42 9.40
C LYS A 197 1.99 -29.07 10.52
N GLY A 198 0.71 -29.32 10.27
CA GLY A 198 -0.21 -29.91 11.26
C GLY A 198 -0.61 -28.97 12.40
N LEU A 199 -0.28 -27.67 12.31
CA LEU A 199 -0.55 -26.68 13.35
C LEU A 199 -1.98 -26.13 13.31
N ASP A 200 -2.62 -26.16 12.15
CA ASP A 200 -4.02 -25.76 11.96
C ASP A 200 -4.78 -26.87 11.22
N LYS A 201 -6.09 -26.98 11.47
CA LYS A 201 -6.95 -28.01 10.85
C LYS A 201 -7.88 -27.46 9.78
N LYS A 202 -8.22 -26.17 9.82
CA LYS A 202 -9.20 -25.52 8.95
C LYS A 202 -8.80 -24.08 8.63
N ILE A 203 -9.30 -23.59 7.50
CA ILE A 203 -9.25 -22.17 7.14
C ILE A 203 -10.67 -21.63 7.02
N TYR A 204 -10.96 -20.52 7.72
CA TYR A 204 -12.28 -19.87 7.72
C TYR A 204 -12.24 -18.64 6.85
N LEU A 205 -13.05 -18.60 5.79
CA LEU A 205 -13.14 -17.49 4.84
C LEU A 205 -14.61 -17.11 4.61
N GLY A 206 -14.82 -15.88 4.12
CA GLY A 206 -16.12 -15.42 3.63
C GLY A 206 -16.33 -15.76 2.16
N ASN A 207 -16.68 -14.75 1.33
CA ASN A 207 -16.90 -14.96 -0.10
C ASN A 207 -15.59 -15.21 -0.84
N ILE A 208 -15.37 -16.45 -1.26
CA ILE A 208 -14.19 -16.86 -2.04
C ILE A 208 -14.28 -16.50 -3.52
N ASN A 209 -15.47 -16.10 -4.02
CA ASN A 209 -15.65 -15.67 -5.41
C ASN A 209 -15.36 -14.19 -5.62
N ALA A 210 -15.16 -13.42 -4.54
CA ALA A 210 -14.76 -12.02 -4.61
C ALA A 210 -13.46 -11.87 -5.42
N LYS A 211 -13.48 -10.97 -6.42
CA LYS A 211 -12.36 -10.74 -7.34
C LYS A 211 -11.63 -9.44 -7.02
N ARG A 212 -10.32 -9.44 -7.20
CA ARG A 212 -9.46 -8.26 -7.04
C ARG A 212 -8.35 -8.27 -8.10
N ASP A 213 -7.89 -7.06 -8.43
CA ASP A 213 -6.64 -6.88 -9.18
C ASP A 213 -5.48 -6.90 -8.18
N TRP A 214 -4.72 -7.98 -8.14
CA TRP A 214 -3.58 -8.18 -7.25
C TRP A 214 -2.26 -8.12 -7.99
N GLY A 215 -1.39 -7.20 -7.57
CA GLY A 215 -0.03 -7.07 -8.09
C GLY A 215 1.04 -7.36 -7.04
N TYR A 216 2.30 -7.14 -7.40
CA TYR A 216 3.47 -7.36 -6.55
C TYR A 216 3.95 -6.06 -5.92
N SER A 217 4.03 -5.99 -4.58
CA SER A 217 4.37 -4.77 -3.85
C SER A 217 5.69 -4.12 -4.30
N LYS A 218 6.72 -4.91 -4.60
CA LYS A 218 8.01 -4.36 -5.06
C LYS A 218 7.92 -3.65 -6.42
N ASP A 219 6.97 -4.04 -7.28
CA ASP A 219 6.70 -3.30 -8.50
C ASP A 219 6.10 -1.94 -8.18
N TYR A 220 5.10 -1.90 -7.30
CA TYR A 220 4.41 -0.66 -6.96
C TYR A 220 5.38 0.36 -6.37
N VAL A 221 6.22 -0.02 -5.40
CA VAL A 221 7.19 0.92 -4.81
C VAL A 221 8.21 1.44 -5.80
N LYS A 222 8.61 0.63 -6.80
CA LYS A 222 9.47 1.07 -7.90
C LYS A 222 8.80 2.19 -8.70
N TYR A 223 7.49 2.11 -8.94
CA TYR A 223 6.75 3.12 -9.70
C TYR A 223 6.34 4.32 -8.86
N MET A 224 6.15 4.19 -7.55
CA MET A 224 6.09 5.32 -6.63
C MET A 224 7.34 6.20 -6.76
N TRP A 225 8.52 5.59 -6.71
CA TRP A 225 9.77 6.32 -6.93
C TRP A 225 9.86 6.91 -8.34
N LYS A 226 9.50 6.17 -9.37
CA LYS A 226 9.55 6.66 -10.76
C LYS A 226 8.64 7.87 -11.00
N SER A 227 7.47 7.93 -10.37
CA SER A 227 6.55 9.07 -10.49
C SER A 227 7.20 10.37 -10.06
N LEU A 228 8.04 10.34 -9.02
CA LEU A 228 8.80 11.51 -8.57
C LEU A 228 10.03 11.85 -9.43
N GLN A 229 10.42 10.98 -10.37
CA GLN A 229 11.54 11.25 -11.30
C GLN A 229 11.08 11.96 -12.58
N LEU A 230 9.79 12.15 -12.78
CA LEU A 230 9.25 12.87 -13.94
C LEU A 230 9.60 14.37 -13.90
N LYS A 231 9.51 15.00 -15.06
CA LYS A 231 9.69 16.47 -15.19
C LYS A 231 8.52 17.26 -14.62
N LYS A 232 7.29 16.71 -14.73
CA LYS A 232 6.06 17.31 -14.20
C LYS A 232 5.31 16.30 -13.33
N PRO A 233 4.64 16.75 -12.26
CA PRO A 233 3.86 15.86 -11.41
C PRO A 233 2.59 15.38 -12.14
N GLU A 234 2.33 14.09 -12.08
CA GLU A 234 1.14 13.45 -12.64
C GLU A 234 0.66 12.32 -11.73
N ASP A 235 -0.66 12.11 -11.71
CA ASP A 235 -1.27 10.99 -10.98
C ASP A 235 -1.34 9.76 -11.87
N PHE A 236 -1.24 8.56 -11.26
CA PHE A 236 -1.20 7.29 -12.00
C PHE A 236 -2.05 6.22 -11.34
N VAL A 237 -2.84 5.52 -12.15
CA VAL A 237 -3.44 4.25 -11.77
C VAL A 237 -2.38 3.15 -11.87
N LEU A 238 -2.11 2.48 -10.74
CA LEU A 238 -1.16 1.39 -10.65
C LEU A 238 -1.87 0.09 -10.26
N GLY A 239 -1.98 -0.82 -11.21
CA GLY A 239 -2.58 -2.14 -11.07
C GLY A 239 -2.14 -3.05 -12.20
N THR A 240 -2.49 -4.33 -12.13
CA THR A 240 -2.10 -5.30 -13.15
C THR A 240 -3.02 -5.31 -14.36
N GLY A 241 -4.27 -4.86 -14.19
CA GLY A 241 -5.34 -4.96 -15.18
C GLY A 241 -5.94 -6.37 -15.28
N LYS A 242 -5.67 -7.25 -14.30
CA LYS A 242 -6.16 -8.63 -14.27
C LYS A 242 -6.86 -8.93 -12.96
N LEU A 243 -8.02 -9.57 -13.04
CA LEU A 243 -8.79 -9.99 -11.89
C LEU A 243 -8.50 -11.45 -11.54
N HIS A 244 -8.33 -11.71 -10.25
CA HIS A 244 -8.25 -13.04 -9.68
C HIS A 244 -9.21 -13.15 -8.49
N SER A 245 -9.82 -14.31 -8.29
CA SER A 245 -10.70 -14.56 -7.16
C SER A 245 -9.91 -14.96 -5.90
N VAL A 246 -10.53 -14.82 -4.73
CA VAL A 246 -9.98 -15.37 -3.48
C VAL A 246 -9.83 -16.89 -3.61
N LYS A 247 -10.75 -17.55 -4.35
CA LYS A 247 -10.67 -18.99 -4.66
C LYS A 247 -9.42 -19.34 -5.45
N ASP A 248 -9.03 -18.53 -6.45
CA ASP A 248 -7.81 -18.75 -7.23
C ASP A 248 -6.57 -18.66 -6.33
N PHE A 249 -6.52 -17.64 -5.45
CA PHE A 249 -5.43 -17.51 -4.49
C PHE A 249 -5.36 -18.71 -3.55
N LEU A 250 -6.51 -19.12 -3.01
CA LEU A 250 -6.62 -20.26 -2.10
C LEU A 250 -6.16 -21.55 -2.76
N LYS A 251 -6.63 -21.82 -4.00
CA LYS A 251 -6.24 -23.00 -4.77
C LYS A 251 -4.72 -23.05 -4.97
N ILE A 252 -4.12 -22.00 -5.52
CA ILE A 252 -2.68 -21.93 -5.77
C ILE A 252 -1.85 -22.07 -4.48
N ALA A 253 -2.29 -21.44 -3.38
CA ALA A 253 -1.58 -21.50 -2.10
C ALA A 253 -1.57 -22.92 -1.51
N PHE A 254 -2.70 -23.63 -1.57
CA PHE A 254 -2.80 -25.01 -1.07
C PHE A 254 -2.08 -26.00 -1.99
N GLU A 255 -2.17 -25.85 -3.31
CA GLU A 255 -1.40 -26.65 -4.27
C GLU A 255 0.10 -26.49 -4.05
N ARG A 256 0.59 -25.29 -3.70
CA ARG A 256 2.01 -25.06 -3.40
C ARG A 256 2.54 -25.92 -2.25
N VAL A 257 1.70 -26.26 -1.30
CA VAL A 257 2.05 -27.13 -0.17
C VAL A 257 1.59 -28.59 -0.34
N GLY A 258 1.11 -28.96 -1.52
CA GLY A 258 0.66 -30.32 -1.85
C GLY A 258 -0.66 -30.71 -1.18
N LEU A 259 -1.56 -29.75 -0.92
CA LEU A 259 -2.84 -29.98 -0.26
C LEU A 259 -4.02 -29.57 -1.15
N ASN A 260 -5.16 -30.24 -0.97
CA ASN A 260 -6.43 -29.83 -1.58
C ASN A 260 -7.19 -28.93 -0.60
N TYR A 261 -7.37 -27.64 -0.93
CA TYR A 261 -8.02 -26.64 -0.08
C TYR A 261 -9.45 -27.02 0.31
N GLN A 262 -10.18 -27.76 -0.52
CA GLN A 262 -11.59 -28.14 -0.27
C GLN A 262 -11.74 -28.95 1.02
N LYS A 263 -10.74 -29.74 1.40
CA LYS A 263 -10.73 -30.53 2.65
C LYS A 263 -10.61 -29.66 3.91
N TYR A 264 -10.14 -28.43 3.78
CA TYR A 264 -9.79 -27.55 4.89
C TYR A 264 -10.63 -26.28 4.97
N LEU A 265 -11.31 -25.91 3.88
CA LEU A 265 -12.10 -24.67 3.79
C LEU A 265 -13.40 -24.79 4.58
N VAL A 266 -13.68 -23.76 5.40
CA VAL A 266 -14.98 -23.50 6.01
C VAL A 266 -15.42 -22.10 5.60
N ILE A 267 -16.62 -22.01 4.99
CA ILE A 267 -17.23 -20.72 4.68
C ILE A 267 -17.97 -20.23 5.93
N ASP A 268 -17.63 -19.03 6.40
CA ASP A 268 -18.19 -18.43 7.60
C ASP A 268 -18.71 -17.02 7.29
N LYS A 269 -20.02 -16.81 7.54
CA LYS A 269 -20.73 -15.56 7.23
C LYS A 269 -20.15 -14.34 7.93
N LYS A 270 -19.49 -14.48 9.08
CA LYS A 270 -18.83 -13.37 9.81
C LYS A 270 -17.69 -12.71 9.02
N TYR A 271 -17.12 -13.40 8.02
CA TYR A 271 -16.09 -12.85 7.13
C TYR A 271 -16.65 -12.29 5.82
N TYR A 272 -17.98 -12.29 5.63
CA TYR A 272 -18.59 -11.67 4.45
C TYR A 272 -18.47 -10.15 4.55
N ARG A 273 -18.12 -9.54 3.44
CA ARG A 273 -18.08 -8.08 3.28
C ARG A 273 -19.08 -7.68 2.20
N LYS A 274 -19.63 -6.47 2.33
CA LYS A 274 -20.48 -5.90 1.28
C LYS A 274 -19.65 -5.72 0.01
N GLU A 275 -20.05 -6.37 -1.07
CA GLU A 275 -19.33 -6.32 -2.34
C GLU A 275 -19.74 -5.12 -3.17
N ASN A 276 -18.82 -4.70 -4.04
CA ASN A 276 -19.11 -3.72 -5.08
C ASN A 276 -19.90 -4.40 -6.20
N LYS A 277 -20.86 -3.70 -6.81
CA LYS A 277 -21.61 -4.19 -7.98
C LYS A 277 -20.69 -4.40 -9.19
N ILE A 278 -19.65 -3.58 -9.33
CA ILE A 278 -18.67 -3.61 -10.42
C ILE A 278 -17.28 -3.86 -9.83
N ASN A 279 -16.51 -4.74 -10.45
CA ASN A 279 -15.16 -5.05 -10.02
C ASN A 279 -14.21 -3.87 -10.22
N LEU A 280 -13.32 -3.68 -9.24
CA LEU A 280 -12.21 -2.75 -9.35
C LEU A 280 -11.05 -3.46 -10.06
N VAL A 281 -10.75 -3.01 -11.29
CA VAL A 281 -9.63 -3.48 -12.12
C VAL A 281 -8.99 -2.30 -12.84
N ALA A 282 -7.67 -2.24 -12.86
CA ALA A 282 -6.92 -1.10 -13.36
C ALA A 282 -6.88 -1.05 -14.89
N ASP A 283 -7.17 0.12 -15.47
CA ASP A 283 -6.61 0.50 -16.75
C ASP A 283 -5.31 1.28 -16.49
N ASN A 284 -4.18 0.61 -16.66
CA ASN A 284 -2.85 1.12 -16.38
C ASN A 284 -2.13 1.66 -17.63
N SER A 285 -2.88 2.01 -18.67
CA SER A 285 -2.34 2.45 -19.97
C SER A 285 -1.46 3.69 -19.85
N VAL A 286 -1.86 4.68 -19.03
CA VAL A 286 -1.07 5.89 -18.76
C VAL A 286 0.24 5.56 -18.06
N ALA A 287 0.20 4.72 -17.02
CA ALA A 287 1.39 4.27 -16.31
C ALA A 287 2.35 3.46 -17.23
N LYS A 288 1.81 2.60 -18.09
CA LYS A 288 2.61 1.90 -19.13
C LYS A 288 3.30 2.87 -20.07
N LYS A 289 2.57 3.86 -20.58
CA LYS A 289 3.12 4.84 -21.53
C LYS A 289 4.20 5.71 -20.89
N LYS A 290 3.91 6.33 -19.72
CA LYS A 290 4.75 7.36 -19.12
C LYS A 290 5.81 6.82 -18.17
N LEU A 291 5.49 5.83 -17.35
CA LEU A 291 6.40 5.25 -16.36
C LEU A 291 7.09 3.97 -16.85
N LYS A 292 6.66 3.44 -18.03
CA LYS A 292 7.06 2.11 -18.51
C LYS A 292 6.71 1.03 -17.46
N PHE A 293 5.46 1.11 -16.96
CA PHE A 293 4.96 0.18 -15.98
C PHE A 293 4.95 -1.25 -16.52
N LYS A 294 5.54 -2.16 -15.77
CA LYS A 294 5.57 -3.61 -16.08
C LYS A 294 5.45 -4.38 -14.78
N VAL A 295 4.67 -5.44 -14.78
CA VAL A 295 4.62 -6.41 -13.68
C VAL A 295 5.81 -7.35 -13.81
N SER A 296 6.54 -7.57 -12.71
CA SER A 296 7.73 -8.42 -12.67
C SER A 296 7.42 -9.88 -12.27
N LYS A 297 6.25 -10.11 -11.67
CA LYS A 297 5.79 -11.44 -11.24
C LYS A 297 4.36 -11.68 -11.65
N SER A 298 4.07 -12.91 -12.08
CA SER A 298 2.71 -13.41 -12.27
C SER A 298 2.00 -13.55 -10.92
N PHE A 299 0.67 -13.62 -10.95
CA PHE A 299 -0.14 -13.87 -9.76
C PHE A 299 0.27 -15.16 -9.02
N LYS A 300 0.54 -16.24 -9.77
CA LYS A 300 1.00 -17.52 -9.22
C LYS A 300 2.32 -17.39 -8.47
N GLU A 301 3.29 -16.68 -9.04
CA GLU A 301 4.60 -16.46 -8.40
C GLU A 301 4.49 -15.63 -7.12
N ILE A 302 3.58 -14.65 -7.06
CA ILE A 302 3.31 -13.87 -5.84
C ILE A 302 2.76 -14.77 -4.74
N VAL A 303 1.77 -15.62 -5.07
CA VAL A 303 1.18 -16.56 -4.11
C VAL A 303 2.24 -17.53 -3.59
N HIS A 304 3.06 -18.10 -4.48
CA HIS A 304 4.14 -19.02 -4.11
C HIS A 304 5.14 -18.35 -3.15
N GLU A 305 5.64 -17.13 -3.49
CA GLU A 305 6.58 -16.40 -2.62
C GLU A 305 5.99 -16.15 -1.22
N MET A 306 4.69 -15.84 -1.13
CA MET A 306 4.03 -15.63 0.15
C MET A 306 3.92 -16.92 0.98
N VAL A 307 3.60 -18.04 0.35
CA VAL A 307 3.49 -19.34 1.02
C VAL A 307 4.86 -19.86 1.45
N ASP A 308 5.85 -19.80 0.57
CA ASP A 308 7.23 -20.24 0.84
C ASP A 308 7.82 -19.47 2.03
N PHE A 309 7.64 -18.16 2.08
CA PHE A 309 8.07 -17.34 3.22
C PHE A 309 7.43 -17.78 4.55
N GLU A 310 6.14 -18.15 4.56
CA GLU A 310 5.49 -18.62 5.78
C GLU A 310 5.99 -20.03 6.18
N LEU A 311 6.30 -20.89 5.21
CA LEU A 311 6.92 -22.19 5.49
C LEU A 311 8.32 -22.04 6.08
N GLU A 312 9.16 -21.20 5.47
CA GLU A 312 10.51 -20.91 5.97
C GLU A 312 10.49 -20.39 7.42
N LYS A 313 9.58 -19.46 7.69
CA LYS A 313 9.39 -18.91 9.03
C LYS A 313 9.01 -19.98 10.06
N LEU A 314 8.20 -20.98 9.68
CA LEU A 314 7.81 -22.08 10.56
C LEU A 314 8.91 -23.14 10.71
N ASN A 315 9.85 -23.23 9.79
CA ASN A 315 11.00 -24.12 9.89
C ASN A 315 12.12 -23.56 10.79
N ASN A 316 12.17 -22.21 10.94
CA ASN A 316 13.22 -21.50 11.68
C ASN A 316 12.79 -21.12 13.12
N ASN A 317 11.55 -21.42 13.54
CA ASN A 317 11.02 -21.29 14.90
C ASN A 317 10.84 -22.66 15.54
#